data_0a8642cc00930957002ccb4b51a3ba63
#
_entry.id   0a8642cc00930957002ccb4b51a3ba63
#
_cell.length_a   1.000
_cell.length_b   1.000
_cell.length_c   1.000
_cell.angle_alpha   90.00
_cell.angle_beta   90.00
_cell.angle_gamma   90.00
#
_symmetry.space_group_name_H-M   'P 1'
#
loop_
_entity.id
_entity.type
_entity.pdbx_description
1 polymer ?
#
loop_
_entity_poly.entity_id
_entity_poly.type
_entity_poly.pdbx_seq_one_letter_code
_entity_poly.pdbx_strand_id
1 'polypeptide(L)'
;MASFSERTAILVDGGFYRIQAKTLFGDKTPEERADELFSYCIRHLNKGSAEEASLYRIFYYDCPPSTKVVFNPIAKRQVNLAQSDQHRWMTAFFEALMKKRKVALRRGEELSSGGEYALRPGVLKDLCAGRRTVESLTD
;
A
#
# COMPACT_ATOMS: atom_id res chain seq x y z
N MET A 1 7.63 -36.73 -24.64
CA MET A 1 8.23 -35.92 -23.57
C MET A 1 7.17 -34.99 -23.05
N ALA A 2 6.86 -35.03 -21.78
CA ALA A 2 5.93 -34.04 -21.19
C ALA A 2 6.63 -32.68 -21.19
N SER A 3 6.11 -31.73 -21.92
CA SER A 3 6.52 -30.33 -21.83
C SER A 3 6.14 -29.84 -20.44
N PHE A 4 7.11 -29.60 -19.59
CA PHE A 4 6.88 -28.93 -18.32
C PHE A 4 6.61 -27.46 -18.66
N SER A 5 5.34 -27.05 -18.66
CA SER A 5 5.03 -25.63 -18.72
C SER A 5 5.56 -24.97 -17.44
N GLU A 6 6.48 -24.05 -17.58
CA GLU A 6 7.00 -23.28 -16.44
C GLU A 6 5.86 -22.51 -15.77
N ARG A 7 5.73 -22.66 -14.46
CA ARG A 7 4.75 -21.95 -13.64
C ARG A 7 5.44 -20.83 -12.88
N THR A 8 4.99 -19.61 -13.09
CA THR A 8 5.57 -18.42 -12.47
C THR A 8 4.72 -17.93 -11.32
N ALA A 9 5.32 -17.72 -10.16
CA ALA A 9 4.73 -16.99 -9.04
C ALA A 9 5.27 -15.55 -9.04
N ILE A 10 4.39 -14.58 -8.80
CA ILE A 10 4.77 -13.16 -8.67
C ILE A 10 4.55 -12.75 -7.23
N LEU A 11 5.59 -12.23 -6.59
CA LEU A 11 5.53 -11.70 -5.24
C LEU A 11 5.55 -10.18 -5.30
N VAL A 12 4.57 -9.54 -4.68
CA VAL A 12 4.41 -8.08 -4.69
C VAL A 12 4.57 -7.55 -3.27
N ASP A 13 5.52 -6.65 -3.07
CA ASP A 13 5.58 -5.80 -1.88
C ASP A 13 4.49 -4.72 -2.02
N GLY A 14 3.42 -4.88 -1.27
CA GLY A 14 2.23 -4.05 -1.38
C GLY A 14 2.47 -2.60 -0.93
N GLY A 15 3.23 -2.40 0.13
CA GLY A 15 3.58 -1.08 0.62
C GLY A 15 4.35 -0.28 -0.42
N PHE A 16 5.40 -0.89 -0.99
CA PHE A 16 6.18 -0.29 -2.06
C PHE A 16 5.33 -0.03 -3.30
N TYR A 17 4.55 -1.03 -3.76
CA TYR A 17 3.69 -0.89 -4.93
C TYR A 17 2.73 0.29 -4.80
N ARG A 18 2.00 0.41 -3.68
CA ARG A 18 1.01 1.48 -3.49
C ARG A 18 1.64 2.88 -3.58
N ILE A 19 2.80 3.06 -2.95
CA ILE A 19 3.52 4.34 -2.97
C ILE A 19 3.98 4.67 -4.39
N GLN A 20 4.63 3.72 -5.07
CA GLN A 20 5.13 3.93 -6.44
C GLN A 20 3.99 4.14 -7.44
N ALA A 21 2.93 3.34 -7.35
CA ALA A 21 1.80 3.45 -8.25
C ALA A 21 1.07 4.80 -8.10
N LYS A 22 0.92 5.31 -6.86
CA LYS A 22 0.37 6.65 -6.63
C LYS A 22 1.26 7.74 -7.22
N THR A 23 2.57 7.63 -7.04
CA THR A 23 3.54 8.61 -7.55
C THR A 23 3.58 8.65 -9.07
N LEU A 24 3.55 7.49 -9.73
CA LEU A 24 3.70 7.38 -11.18
C LEU A 24 2.39 7.55 -11.96
N PHE A 25 1.27 7.11 -11.38
CA PHE A 25 -0.02 7.00 -12.08
C PHE A 25 -1.15 7.76 -11.39
N GLY A 26 -0.86 8.52 -10.33
CA GLY A 26 -1.83 9.31 -9.60
C GLY A 26 -2.79 8.51 -8.72
N ASP A 27 -3.81 9.20 -8.23
CA ASP A 27 -4.85 8.58 -7.40
C ASP A 27 -5.83 7.78 -8.27
N LYS A 28 -6.24 6.63 -7.76
CA LYS A 28 -7.22 5.73 -8.38
C LYS A 28 -8.17 5.16 -7.32
N THR A 29 -9.33 4.72 -7.75
CA THR A 29 -10.22 3.96 -6.89
C THR A 29 -9.57 2.63 -6.47
N PRO A 30 -10.02 2.00 -5.39
CA PRO A 30 -9.51 0.70 -4.96
C PRO A 30 -9.60 -0.37 -6.06
N GLU A 31 -10.71 -0.42 -6.78
CA GLU A 31 -10.97 -1.36 -7.86
C GLU A 31 -10.04 -1.13 -9.05
N GLU A 32 -9.92 0.14 -9.49
CA GLU A 32 -9.02 0.50 -10.60
C GLU A 32 -7.56 0.19 -10.27
N ARG A 33 -7.14 0.40 -9.02
CA ARG A 33 -5.79 0.08 -8.56
C ARG A 33 -5.56 -1.43 -8.51
N ALA A 34 -6.55 -2.22 -8.11
CA ALA A 34 -6.48 -3.67 -8.14
C ALA A 34 -6.41 -4.23 -9.57
N ASP A 35 -7.16 -3.64 -10.49
CA ASP A 35 -7.13 -3.98 -11.92
C ASP A 35 -5.78 -3.65 -12.55
N GLU A 36 -5.24 -2.47 -12.22
CA GLU A 36 -3.92 -2.03 -12.67
C GLU A 36 -2.82 -2.99 -12.22
N LEU A 37 -2.80 -3.35 -10.92
CA LEU A 37 -1.82 -4.29 -10.39
C LEU A 37 -1.89 -5.64 -11.13
N PHE A 38 -3.09 -6.19 -11.26
CA PHE A 38 -3.28 -7.46 -11.94
C PHE A 38 -2.79 -7.40 -13.39
N SER A 39 -3.18 -6.37 -14.13
CA SER A 39 -2.75 -6.15 -15.51
C SER A 39 -1.24 -5.95 -15.63
N TYR A 40 -0.63 -5.26 -14.68
CA TYR A 40 0.82 -5.07 -14.63
C TYR A 40 1.56 -6.39 -14.44
N CYS A 41 1.09 -7.24 -13.51
CA CYS A 41 1.64 -8.58 -13.28
C CYS A 41 1.54 -9.46 -14.53
N ILE A 42 0.39 -9.47 -15.22
CA ILE A 42 0.21 -10.24 -16.44
C ILE A 42 1.12 -9.75 -17.55
N ARG A 43 1.25 -8.43 -17.73
CA ARG A 43 2.19 -7.87 -18.74
C ARG A 43 3.64 -8.22 -18.44
N HIS A 44 4.02 -8.22 -17.16
CA HIS A 44 5.37 -8.59 -16.75
C HIS A 44 5.65 -10.06 -17.03
N LEU A 45 4.69 -10.94 -16.77
CA LEU A 45 4.78 -12.36 -17.07
C LEU A 45 5.04 -12.63 -18.58
N ASN A 46 4.37 -11.87 -19.45
CA ASN A 46 4.43 -12.08 -20.89
C ASN A 46 5.66 -11.44 -21.57
N LYS A 47 6.43 -10.61 -20.85
CA LYS A 47 7.56 -9.86 -21.43
C LYS A 47 8.84 -10.67 -21.65
N GLY A 48 8.95 -11.86 -21.09
CA GLY A 48 10.24 -12.56 -20.95
C GLY A 48 10.38 -13.89 -21.67
N SER A 49 9.35 -14.46 -22.25
CA SER A 49 9.44 -15.79 -22.84
C SER A 49 8.78 -15.90 -24.20
N ALA A 50 9.48 -16.57 -25.14
CA ALA A 50 8.92 -17.00 -26.40
C ALA A 50 7.86 -18.13 -26.23
N GLU A 51 7.73 -18.69 -25.04
CA GLU A 51 6.72 -19.65 -24.63
C GLU A 51 5.80 -19.01 -23.59
N GLU A 52 4.49 -19.29 -23.68
CA GLU A 52 3.49 -18.78 -22.73
C GLU A 52 3.81 -19.27 -21.30
N ALA A 53 4.46 -18.42 -20.52
CA ALA A 53 4.64 -18.67 -19.10
C ALA A 53 3.28 -18.70 -18.40
N SER A 54 2.95 -19.79 -17.72
CA SER A 54 1.68 -19.88 -17.02
C SER A 54 1.78 -19.26 -15.63
N LEU A 55 0.88 -18.32 -15.31
CA LEU A 55 0.78 -17.78 -13.98
C LEU A 55 0.31 -18.82 -12.97
N TYR A 56 1.16 -19.14 -12.01
CA TYR A 56 0.77 -19.93 -10.85
C TYR A 56 -0.12 -19.08 -9.92
N ARG A 57 0.44 -18.00 -9.35
CA ARG A 57 -0.25 -17.11 -8.42
C ARG A 57 0.47 -15.78 -8.24
N ILE A 58 -0.28 -14.73 -7.95
CA ILE A 58 0.23 -13.44 -7.47
C ILE A 58 0.07 -13.45 -5.94
N PHE A 59 1.15 -13.30 -5.21
CA PHE A 59 1.16 -13.13 -3.76
C PHE A 59 1.37 -11.66 -3.44
N TYR A 60 0.37 -11.03 -2.87
CA TYR A 60 0.41 -9.62 -2.46
C TYR A 60 0.62 -9.55 -0.95
N TYR A 61 1.73 -8.98 -0.53
CA TYR A 61 2.12 -8.83 0.87
C TYR A 61 1.93 -7.40 1.33
N ASP A 62 1.12 -7.18 2.36
CA ASP A 62 0.91 -5.85 2.95
C ASP A 62 0.44 -5.97 4.40
N CYS A 63 0.52 -4.87 5.14
CA CYS A 63 -0.03 -4.77 6.48
C CYS A 63 -1.46 -4.21 6.41
N PRO A 64 -2.36 -4.65 7.30
CA PRO A 64 -3.68 -4.06 7.41
C PRO A 64 -3.56 -2.59 7.84
N PRO A 65 -4.51 -1.72 7.42
CA PRO A 65 -4.54 -0.34 7.88
C PRO A 65 -4.80 -0.28 9.39
N SER A 66 -4.15 0.68 10.06
CA SER A 66 -4.27 0.83 11.51
C SER A 66 -5.70 1.16 11.95
N THR A 67 -6.12 0.56 13.06
CA THR A 67 -7.42 0.80 13.71
C THR A 67 -7.28 1.62 14.99
N LYS A 68 -6.08 2.11 15.30
CA LYS A 68 -5.78 2.83 16.55
C LYS A 68 -6.49 4.18 16.61
N VAL A 69 -6.71 4.61 17.85
CA VAL A 69 -7.07 5.99 18.16
C VAL A 69 -5.80 6.71 18.60
N VAL A 70 -5.44 7.78 17.89
CA VAL A 70 -4.23 8.55 18.14
C VAL A 70 -4.60 10.01 18.46
N PHE A 71 -3.82 10.64 19.34
CA PHE A 71 -4.02 12.06 19.65
C PHE A 71 -3.23 12.91 18.66
N ASN A 72 -3.93 13.80 17.95
CA ASN A 72 -3.30 14.81 17.08
C ASN A 72 -3.01 16.05 17.92
N PRO A 73 -1.73 16.35 18.21
CA PRO A 73 -1.37 17.48 19.07
C PRO A 73 -1.60 18.84 18.43
N ILE A 74 -1.63 18.92 17.09
CA ILE A 74 -1.90 20.15 16.35
C ILE A 74 -3.41 20.46 16.39
N ALA A 75 -4.22 19.50 16.01
CA ALA A 75 -5.68 19.62 16.03
C ALA A 75 -6.28 19.51 17.44
N LYS A 76 -5.47 19.16 18.46
CA LYS A 76 -5.87 18.97 19.88
C LYS A 76 -7.07 18.04 20.03
N ARG A 77 -7.12 16.98 19.25
CA ARG A 77 -8.21 16.00 19.27
C ARG A 77 -7.71 14.58 19.03
N GLN A 78 -8.52 13.62 19.46
CA GLN A 78 -8.31 12.22 19.10
C GLN A 78 -8.78 11.97 17.68
N VAL A 79 -8.01 11.15 16.95
CA VAL A 79 -8.30 10.71 15.58
C VAL A 79 -8.41 9.19 15.60
N ASN A 80 -9.56 8.67 15.22
CA ASN A 80 -9.77 7.24 15.05
C ASN A 80 -9.34 6.83 13.63
N LEU A 81 -8.20 6.16 13.51
CA LEU A 81 -7.64 5.75 12.21
C LEU A 81 -8.53 4.72 11.50
N ALA A 82 -9.35 3.93 12.23
CA ALA A 82 -10.31 3.02 11.63
C ALA A 82 -11.41 3.74 10.81
N GLN A 83 -11.63 5.01 11.05
CA GLN A 83 -12.61 5.84 10.34
C GLN A 83 -11.99 6.73 9.27
N SER A 84 -10.69 6.63 9.05
CA SER A 84 -9.97 7.42 8.04
C SER A 84 -10.30 6.99 6.61
N ASP A 85 -10.17 7.93 5.67
CA ASP A 85 -10.31 7.64 4.24
C ASP A 85 -9.29 6.61 3.77
N GLN A 86 -8.07 6.66 4.31
CA GLN A 86 -7.04 5.68 4.02
C GLN A 86 -7.44 4.27 4.47
N HIS A 87 -8.03 4.13 5.66
CA HIS A 87 -8.51 2.84 6.14
C HIS A 87 -9.60 2.28 5.23
N ARG A 88 -10.60 3.10 4.86
CA ARG A 88 -11.67 2.71 3.95
C ARG A 88 -11.13 2.31 2.59
N TRP A 89 -10.23 3.12 2.03
CA TRP A 89 -9.62 2.84 0.73
C TRP A 89 -8.83 1.52 0.75
N MET A 90 -7.98 1.30 1.75
CA MET A 90 -7.16 0.08 1.85
C MET A 90 -8.01 -1.17 2.05
N THR A 91 -9.06 -1.08 2.87
CA THR A 91 -9.99 -2.20 3.07
C THR A 91 -10.68 -2.58 1.76
N ALA A 92 -11.22 -1.61 1.04
CA ALA A 92 -11.85 -1.83 -0.26
C ALA A 92 -10.85 -2.37 -1.31
N PHE A 93 -9.61 -1.88 -1.29
CA PHE A 93 -8.56 -2.37 -2.19
C PHE A 93 -8.21 -3.84 -1.92
N PHE A 94 -8.09 -4.24 -0.66
CA PHE A 94 -7.85 -5.65 -0.30
C PHE A 94 -9.02 -6.54 -0.71
N GLU A 95 -10.26 -6.07 -0.54
CA GLU A 95 -11.44 -6.79 -1.01
C GLU A 95 -11.45 -6.96 -2.55
N ALA A 96 -11.08 -5.90 -3.27
CA ALA A 96 -10.97 -5.95 -4.73
C ALA A 96 -9.88 -6.93 -5.18
N LEU A 97 -8.73 -6.97 -4.49
CA LEU A 97 -7.68 -7.96 -4.77
C LEU A 97 -8.13 -9.40 -4.52
N MET A 98 -8.86 -9.65 -3.42
CA MET A 98 -9.34 -10.98 -3.09
C MET A 98 -10.36 -11.53 -4.10
N LYS A 99 -11.05 -10.67 -4.83
CA LYS A 99 -11.95 -11.06 -5.93
C LYS A 99 -11.21 -11.48 -7.20
N LYS A 100 -9.92 -11.15 -7.33
CA LYS A 100 -9.13 -11.50 -8.51
C LYS A 100 -8.71 -12.96 -8.48
N ARG A 101 -8.95 -13.64 -9.60
CA ARG A 101 -8.47 -15.02 -9.77
C ARG A 101 -6.95 -15.07 -9.66
N LYS A 102 -6.42 -16.08 -8.99
CA LYS A 102 -4.98 -16.31 -8.78
C LYS A 102 -4.26 -15.22 -7.97
N VAL A 103 -4.95 -14.36 -7.26
CA VAL A 103 -4.37 -13.46 -6.27
C VAL A 103 -4.53 -14.03 -4.88
N ALA A 104 -3.45 -14.04 -4.11
CA ALA A 104 -3.44 -14.41 -2.70
C ALA A 104 -2.96 -13.21 -1.88
N LEU A 105 -3.83 -12.67 -1.07
CA LEU A 105 -3.49 -11.62 -0.11
C LEU A 105 -2.79 -12.24 1.10
N ARG A 106 -1.60 -11.73 1.42
CA ARG A 106 -0.80 -12.10 2.59
C ARG A 106 -0.69 -10.89 3.49
N ARG A 107 -1.54 -10.85 4.51
CA ARG A 107 -1.55 -9.76 5.49
C ARG A 107 -0.59 -10.06 6.62
N GLY A 108 0.30 -9.10 6.89
CA GLY A 108 1.08 -9.08 8.10
C GLY A 108 0.26 -8.62 9.31
N GLU A 109 0.94 -8.44 10.42
CA GLU A 109 0.35 -7.80 11.60
C GLU A 109 0.27 -6.29 11.40
N GLU A 110 -0.65 -5.64 12.11
CA GLU A 110 -0.72 -4.17 12.13
C GLU A 110 0.62 -3.61 12.62
N LEU A 111 1.20 -2.66 11.85
CA LEU A 111 2.42 -2.00 12.26
C LEU A 111 2.22 -1.33 13.62
N SER A 112 2.91 -1.84 14.63
CA SER A 112 2.93 -1.26 15.97
C SER A 112 3.85 -0.04 16.04
N SER A 113 3.64 0.97 15.19
CA SER A 113 4.10 2.30 15.54
C SER A 113 3.40 2.71 16.83
N GLY A 114 4.07 3.32 17.77
CA GLY A 114 3.57 3.59 19.12
C GLY A 114 2.28 4.40 19.23
N GLY A 115 1.56 4.62 18.13
CA GLY A 115 0.29 5.36 18.09
C GLY A 115 0.46 6.86 18.35
N GLU A 116 1.63 7.40 18.11
CA GLU A 116 1.94 8.81 18.29
C GLU A 116 2.20 9.50 16.95
N TYR A 117 1.82 10.77 16.87
CA TYR A 117 2.23 11.61 15.74
C TYR A 117 3.72 11.89 15.83
N ALA A 118 4.42 11.66 14.74
CA ALA A 118 5.85 11.98 14.62
C ALA A 118 6.05 13.18 13.70
N LEU A 119 6.97 14.06 14.06
CA LEU A 119 7.37 15.13 13.14
C LEU A 119 8.14 14.56 11.95
N ARG A 120 7.87 15.08 10.77
CA ARG A 120 8.66 14.75 9.58
C ARG A 120 10.14 15.06 9.79
N PRO A 121 11.05 14.30 9.20
CA PRO A 121 12.49 14.59 9.27
C PRO A 121 12.77 16.04 8.88
N GLY A 122 13.59 16.73 9.67
CA GLY A 122 13.95 18.13 9.46
C GLY A 122 13.01 19.15 10.10
N VAL A 123 11.74 18.84 10.32
CA VAL A 123 10.79 19.79 10.94
C VAL A 123 11.22 20.19 12.35
N LEU A 124 11.66 19.24 13.16
CA LEU A 124 12.18 19.54 14.51
C LEU A 124 13.37 20.50 14.46
N LYS A 125 14.29 20.27 13.51
CA LYS A 125 15.47 21.14 13.30
C LYS A 125 15.04 22.56 12.91
N ASP A 126 14.03 22.68 12.06
CA ASP A 126 13.53 23.97 11.61
C ASP A 126 12.78 24.72 12.72
N LEU A 127 12.02 24.01 13.56
CA LEU A 127 11.40 24.58 14.75
C LEU A 127 12.46 25.10 15.74
N CYS A 128 13.47 24.28 16.06
CA CYS A 128 14.55 24.65 16.97
C CYS A 128 15.39 25.83 16.44
N ALA A 129 15.53 25.94 15.13
CA ALA A 129 16.28 27.02 14.48
C ALA A 129 15.42 28.29 14.22
N GLY A 130 14.16 28.30 14.63
CA GLY A 130 13.26 29.44 14.41
C GLY A 130 12.85 29.69 12.95
N ARG A 131 13.15 28.75 12.06
CA ARG A 131 12.73 28.84 10.64
C ARG A 131 11.28 28.41 10.43
N ARG A 132 10.67 27.79 11.42
CA ARG A 132 9.28 27.34 11.42
C ARG A 132 8.66 27.56 12.78
N THR A 133 7.35 27.78 12.84
CA THR A 133 6.59 27.88 14.10
C THR A 133 5.65 26.70 14.25
N VAL A 134 5.18 26.43 15.47
CA VAL A 134 4.21 25.36 15.75
C VAL A 134 2.92 25.57 14.98
N GLU A 135 2.48 26.82 14.84
CA GLU A 135 1.26 27.21 14.11
C GLU A 135 1.37 26.94 12.62
N SER A 136 2.59 26.83 12.09
CA SER A 136 2.84 26.50 10.68
C SER A 136 2.76 24.98 10.38
N LEU A 137 2.60 24.15 11.41
CA LEU A 137 2.46 22.71 11.26
C LEU A 137 1.02 22.40 10.83
N THR A 138 0.91 21.64 9.75
CA THR A 138 -0.37 21.13 9.24
C THR A 138 -0.32 19.61 9.18
N ASP A 139 -1.49 18.98 9.17
CA ASP A 139 -1.64 17.53 9.01
C ASP A 139 -1.08 17.00 7.68
#